data_0029e486598d4420ebf5cbcaffb10143
#
_entry.id   0029e486598d4420ebf5cbcaffb10143
#
_cell.length_a   1.000
_cell.length_b   1.000
_cell.length_c   1.000
_cell.angle_alpha   90.00
_cell.angle_beta   90.00
_cell.angle_gamma   90.00
#
_symmetry.space_group_name_H-M   'P 1'
#
loop_
_entity.id
_entity.type
_entity.pdbx_description
1 polymer ?
#
loop_
_entity_poly.entity_id
_entity_poly.type
_entity_poly.pdbx_seq_one_letter_code
_entity_poly.pdbx_strand_id
1 'polypeptide(L)'
;MSTLFISDLHLHPSRPAIIECFLTFLKQQRGQAEALYILGDLFETWIGDDNPEPAYQPVKSALKAFSNAGTPAYLMHGNRDFLLSGQFAAETGCSLLPDPTRIDFYGMATVLMHGDSLCNGIFSACRWHSACKWPGKPSNLVHTPNRARTRA
;
A
#
# COMPACT_ATOMS: atom_id res chain seq x y z
N MET A 1 17.42 6.86 2.49
CA MET A 1 16.20 6.49 1.76
C MET A 1 15.06 6.50 2.77
N SER A 2 13.85 6.82 2.34
CA SER A 2 12.68 6.94 3.22
C SER A 2 11.63 5.91 2.82
N THR A 3 10.91 5.35 3.79
CA THR A 3 9.69 4.59 3.53
C THR A 3 8.53 5.56 3.38
N LEU A 4 7.72 5.36 2.35
CA LEU A 4 6.61 6.25 1.98
C LEU A 4 5.27 5.56 2.30
N PHE A 5 4.34 6.32 2.87
CA PHE A 5 2.97 5.89 3.14
C PHE A 5 2.03 6.88 2.49
N ILE A 6 1.06 6.37 1.73
CA ILE A 6 0.00 7.14 1.09
C ILE A 6 -1.31 6.39 1.22
N SER A 7 -2.43 7.10 1.20
CA SER A 7 -3.78 6.52 1.20
C SER A 7 -4.76 7.47 0.52
N ASP A 8 -5.95 7.00 0.23
CA ASP A 8 -7.12 7.83 -0.13
C ASP A 8 -6.87 8.74 -1.34
N LEU A 9 -6.20 8.24 -2.36
CA LEU A 9 -5.92 9.01 -3.58
C LEU A 9 -7.15 9.18 -4.46
N HIS A 10 -8.07 8.21 -4.43
CA HIS A 10 -9.31 8.24 -5.18
C HIS A 10 -9.12 8.61 -6.65
N LEU A 11 -8.16 7.95 -7.31
CA LEU A 11 -7.85 8.19 -8.72
C LEU A 11 -9.09 7.91 -9.58
N HIS A 12 -9.46 8.87 -10.42
CA HIS A 12 -10.62 8.77 -11.28
C HIS A 12 -10.39 9.51 -12.61
N PRO A 13 -10.90 9.00 -13.74
CA PRO A 13 -10.73 9.64 -15.07
C PRO A 13 -11.19 11.09 -15.13
N SER A 14 -12.23 11.45 -14.35
CA SER A 14 -12.71 12.84 -14.28
C SER A 14 -11.78 13.80 -13.53
N ARG A 15 -10.73 13.29 -12.89
CA ARG A 15 -9.75 14.07 -12.13
C ARG A 15 -8.32 13.81 -12.64
N PRO A 16 -8.04 14.11 -13.92
CA PRO A 16 -6.74 13.79 -14.53
C PRO A 16 -5.56 14.45 -13.82
N ALA A 17 -5.75 15.64 -13.25
CA ALA A 17 -4.68 16.33 -12.51
C ALA A 17 -4.18 15.54 -11.29
N ILE A 18 -5.06 14.77 -10.61
CA ILE A 18 -4.65 13.92 -9.49
C ILE A 18 -3.87 12.71 -10.01
N ILE A 19 -4.30 12.12 -11.12
CA ILE A 19 -3.56 11.04 -11.78
C ILE A 19 -2.15 11.52 -12.16
N GLU A 20 -2.03 12.68 -12.81
CA GLU A 20 -0.74 13.26 -13.19
C GLU A 20 0.15 13.56 -11.99
N CYS A 21 -0.43 14.08 -10.91
CA CYS A 21 0.29 14.30 -9.65
C CYS A 21 0.87 13.00 -9.10
N PHE A 22 0.09 11.94 -9.08
CA PHE A 22 0.54 10.62 -8.62
C PHE A 22 1.61 10.03 -9.54
N LEU A 23 1.46 10.13 -10.86
CA LEU A 23 2.47 9.69 -11.82
C LEU A 23 3.80 10.43 -11.63
N THR A 24 3.73 11.73 -11.41
CA THR A 24 4.90 12.58 -11.14
C THR A 24 5.57 12.17 -9.82
N PHE A 25 4.79 11.94 -8.77
CA PHE A 25 5.29 11.45 -7.49
C PHE A 25 6.02 10.11 -7.64
N LEU A 26 5.42 9.12 -8.31
CA LEU A 26 6.08 7.83 -8.56
C LEU A 26 7.38 8.00 -9.33
N LYS A 27 7.39 8.86 -10.36
CA LYS A 27 8.60 9.14 -11.15
C LYS A 27 9.72 9.75 -10.29
N GLN A 28 9.39 10.69 -9.41
CA GLN A 28 10.36 11.36 -8.54
C GLN A 28 10.91 10.42 -7.46
N GLN A 29 10.08 9.55 -6.90
CA GLN A 29 10.46 8.66 -5.82
C GLN A 29 11.09 7.34 -6.28
N ARG A 30 11.04 7.07 -7.59
CA ARG A 30 11.58 5.84 -8.18
C ARG A 30 13.07 5.69 -7.90
N GLY A 31 13.45 4.59 -7.22
CA GLY A 31 14.83 4.31 -6.83
C GLY A 31 15.36 5.22 -5.71
N GLN A 32 14.56 6.15 -5.17
CA GLN A 32 14.90 7.03 -4.07
C GLN A 32 14.29 6.57 -2.75
N ALA A 33 13.12 5.94 -2.81
CA ALA A 33 12.44 5.40 -1.65
C ALA A 33 12.94 4.00 -1.29
N GLU A 34 12.84 3.65 -0.01
CA GLU A 34 13.12 2.30 0.50
C GLU A 34 11.94 1.36 0.26
N ALA A 35 10.72 1.85 0.45
CA ALA A 35 9.47 1.17 0.16
C ALA A 35 8.33 2.18 -0.02
N LEU A 36 7.29 1.77 -0.72
CA LEU A 36 6.02 2.50 -0.84
C LEU A 36 4.88 1.62 -0.32
N TYR A 37 4.10 2.15 0.62
CA TYR A 37 2.88 1.55 1.13
C TYR A 37 1.68 2.39 0.71
N ILE A 38 0.75 1.78 -0.02
CA ILE A 38 -0.53 2.37 -0.42
C ILE A 38 -1.61 1.73 0.46
N LEU A 39 -2.16 2.50 1.39
CA LEU A 39 -3.03 2.01 2.46
C LEU A 39 -4.52 2.14 2.11
N GLY A 40 -4.90 1.67 0.93
CA GLY A 40 -6.28 1.63 0.47
C GLY A 40 -6.73 2.86 -0.32
N ASP A 41 -7.85 2.69 -1.00
CA ASP A 41 -8.54 3.73 -1.78
C ASP A 41 -7.62 4.43 -2.81
N LEU A 42 -6.80 3.62 -3.50
CA LEU A 42 -5.98 4.09 -4.61
C LEU A 42 -6.88 4.61 -5.75
N PHE A 43 -7.94 3.86 -6.06
CA PHE A 43 -8.93 4.23 -7.07
C PHE A 43 -10.27 4.63 -6.43
N GLU A 44 -10.97 5.58 -7.04
CA GLU A 44 -12.32 5.96 -6.63
C GLU A 44 -13.32 4.80 -6.82
N THR A 45 -13.10 4.00 -7.86
CA THR A 45 -13.90 2.81 -8.16
C THR A 45 -13.04 1.79 -8.88
N TRP A 46 -13.05 0.56 -8.39
CA TRP A 46 -12.44 -0.58 -9.06
C TRP A 46 -13.43 -1.74 -9.07
N ILE A 47 -13.88 -2.13 -10.27
CA ILE A 47 -14.95 -3.15 -10.44
C ILE A 47 -14.41 -4.53 -10.79
N GLY A 48 -13.09 -4.71 -10.79
CA GLY A 48 -12.38 -5.97 -11.07
C GLY A 48 -11.14 -5.75 -11.92
N ASP A 49 -10.21 -6.68 -11.87
CA ASP A 49 -8.94 -6.57 -12.60
C ASP A 49 -9.13 -6.75 -14.12
N ASP A 50 -10.25 -7.33 -14.54
CA ASP A 50 -10.69 -7.46 -15.92
C ASP A 50 -11.33 -6.19 -16.49
N ASN A 51 -11.52 -5.16 -15.66
CA ASN A 51 -12.03 -3.87 -16.09
C ASN A 51 -10.99 -3.12 -16.93
N PRO A 52 -11.28 -2.87 -18.22
CA PRO A 52 -10.33 -2.24 -19.12
C PRO A 52 -10.35 -0.70 -19.03
N GLU A 53 -10.49 -0.09 -17.84
CA GLU A 53 -10.48 1.39 -17.75
C GLU A 53 -9.14 1.96 -18.28
N PRO A 54 -9.15 2.56 -19.50
CA PRO A 54 -7.89 2.97 -20.14
C PRO A 54 -7.14 4.06 -19.37
N ALA A 55 -7.86 4.88 -18.60
CA ALA A 55 -7.26 5.96 -17.83
C ALA A 55 -6.35 5.45 -16.70
N TYR A 56 -6.49 4.18 -16.30
CA TYR A 56 -5.63 3.58 -15.26
C TYR A 56 -4.39 2.88 -15.82
N GLN A 57 -4.27 2.70 -17.13
CA GLN A 57 -3.08 2.06 -17.73
C GLN A 57 -1.77 2.82 -17.45
N PRO A 58 -1.73 4.17 -17.51
CA PRO A 58 -0.54 4.92 -17.10
C PRO A 58 -0.17 4.68 -15.64
N VAL A 59 -1.16 4.53 -14.74
CA VAL A 59 -0.93 4.26 -13.31
C VAL A 59 -0.31 2.87 -13.13
N LYS A 60 -0.88 1.83 -13.76
CA LYS A 60 -0.32 0.47 -13.74
C LYS A 60 1.12 0.45 -14.26
N SER A 61 1.37 1.12 -15.38
CA SER A 61 2.70 1.19 -16.00
C SER A 61 3.72 1.91 -15.10
N ALA A 62 3.30 2.98 -14.43
CA ALA A 62 4.16 3.73 -13.52
C ALA A 62 4.49 2.94 -12.26
N LEU A 63 3.53 2.22 -11.69
CA LEU A 63 3.75 1.32 -10.55
C LEU A 63 4.70 0.19 -10.91
N LYS A 64 4.53 -0.41 -12.10
CA LYS A 64 5.45 -1.43 -12.61
C LYS A 64 6.87 -0.89 -12.78
N ALA A 65 7.01 0.30 -13.34
CA ALA A 65 8.31 0.94 -13.50
C ALA A 65 8.96 1.28 -12.15
N PHE A 66 8.15 1.63 -11.16
CA PHE A 66 8.58 1.90 -9.79
C PHE A 66 9.12 0.63 -9.12
N SER A 67 8.36 -0.46 -9.18
CA SER A 67 8.75 -1.77 -8.63
C SER A 67 9.99 -2.34 -9.32
N ASN A 68 10.07 -2.23 -10.65
CA ASN A 68 11.22 -2.70 -11.45
C ASN A 68 12.51 -1.92 -11.16
N ALA A 69 12.41 -0.71 -10.63
CA ALA A 69 13.57 0.07 -10.20
C ALA A 69 14.16 -0.38 -8.85
N GLY A 70 13.62 -1.47 -8.29
CA GLY A 70 14.10 -2.07 -7.04
C GLY A 70 13.48 -1.47 -5.77
N THR A 71 12.44 -0.64 -5.90
CA THR A 71 11.69 -0.13 -4.76
C THR A 71 10.43 -0.97 -4.59
N PRO A 72 10.29 -1.75 -3.51
CA PRO A 72 9.09 -2.54 -3.25
C PRO A 72 7.88 -1.62 -3.06
N ALA A 73 6.78 -1.98 -3.70
CA ALA A 73 5.49 -1.32 -3.56
C ALA A 73 4.47 -2.30 -2.96
N TYR A 74 3.80 -1.88 -1.91
CA TYR A 74 2.80 -2.63 -1.20
C TYR A 74 1.46 -1.93 -1.33
N LEU A 75 0.39 -2.69 -1.55
CA LEU A 75 -0.95 -2.18 -1.70
C LEU A 75 -1.90 -2.91 -0.74
N MET A 76 -2.64 -2.17 0.04
CA MET A 76 -3.75 -2.64 0.86
C MET A 76 -5.06 -2.20 0.20
N HIS A 77 -6.10 -3.01 0.31
CA HIS A 77 -7.43 -2.62 -0.18
C HIS A 77 -8.05 -1.53 0.68
N GLY A 78 -8.80 -0.64 0.04
CA GLY A 78 -9.79 0.19 0.70
C GLY A 78 -11.22 -0.26 0.37
N ASN A 79 -12.21 0.54 0.76
CA ASN A 79 -13.61 0.24 0.49
C ASN A 79 -14.03 0.54 -0.96
N ARG A 80 -13.24 1.32 -1.68
CA ARG A 80 -13.50 1.71 -3.08
C ARG A 80 -12.86 0.77 -4.09
N ASP A 81 -11.80 0.09 -3.70
CA ASP A 81 -10.98 -0.72 -4.58
C ASP A 81 -10.70 -2.14 -4.04
N PHE A 82 -11.65 -2.66 -3.24
CA PHE A 82 -11.56 -3.99 -2.60
C PHE A 82 -11.50 -5.16 -3.59
N LEU A 83 -11.84 -4.95 -4.86
CA LEU A 83 -11.77 -5.95 -5.93
C LEU A 83 -10.41 -5.98 -6.66
N LEU A 84 -9.44 -5.16 -6.24
CA LEU A 84 -8.05 -5.32 -6.69
C LEU A 84 -7.55 -6.72 -6.32
N SER A 85 -6.98 -7.44 -7.27
CA SER A 85 -6.60 -8.84 -7.05
C SER A 85 -5.19 -9.16 -7.53
N GLY A 86 -4.87 -10.45 -7.55
CA GLY A 86 -3.57 -10.94 -7.97
C GLY A 86 -3.17 -10.57 -9.39
N GLN A 87 -4.12 -10.31 -10.30
CA GLN A 87 -3.82 -9.88 -11.66
C GLN A 87 -3.25 -8.45 -11.63
N PHE A 88 -3.88 -7.52 -10.90
CA PHE A 88 -3.33 -6.18 -10.72
C PHE A 88 -1.93 -6.21 -10.10
N ALA A 89 -1.72 -7.06 -9.08
CA ALA A 89 -0.42 -7.23 -8.44
C ALA A 89 0.65 -7.71 -9.44
N ALA A 90 0.32 -8.70 -10.29
CA ALA A 90 1.22 -9.22 -11.32
C ALA A 90 1.54 -8.18 -12.40
N GLU A 91 0.54 -7.39 -12.80
CA GLU A 91 0.71 -6.34 -13.81
C GLU A 91 1.57 -5.18 -13.32
N THR A 92 1.45 -4.81 -12.05
CA THR A 92 2.12 -3.64 -11.46
C THR A 92 3.40 -3.96 -10.70
N GLY A 93 3.60 -5.24 -10.31
CA GLY A 93 4.69 -5.65 -9.44
C GLY A 93 4.48 -5.23 -7.98
N CYS A 94 3.28 -4.78 -7.61
CA CYS A 94 2.93 -4.52 -6.22
C CYS A 94 2.65 -5.81 -5.46
N SER A 95 2.90 -5.80 -4.16
CA SER A 95 2.50 -6.88 -3.24
C SER A 95 1.22 -6.48 -2.52
N LEU A 96 0.16 -7.29 -2.63
CA LEU A 96 -1.07 -7.05 -1.88
C LEU A 96 -0.87 -7.40 -0.41
N LEU A 97 -1.33 -6.51 0.46
CA LEU A 97 -1.32 -6.70 1.91
C LEU A 97 -2.74 -6.93 2.42
N PRO A 98 -2.94 -7.86 3.37
CA PRO A 98 -4.19 -7.94 4.09
C PRO A 98 -4.40 -6.72 4.99
N ASP A 99 -5.66 -6.37 5.26
CA ASP A 99 -6.04 -5.34 6.22
C ASP A 99 -6.63 -6.02 7.48
N PRO A 100 -6.02 -5.86 8.66
CA PRO A 100 -4.75 -5.19 8.96
C PRO A 100 -3.50 -6.03 8.66
N THR A 101 -2.36 -5.40 8.46
CA THR A 101 -1.05 -6.04 8.34
C THR A 101 -0.08 -5.54 9.40
N ARG A 102 0.65 -6.46 10.04
CA ARG A 102 1.75 -6.14 10.94
C ARG A 102 3.07 -6.16 10.19
N ILE A 103 3.84 -5.09 10.35
CA ILE A 103 5.20 -4.98 9.83
C ILE A 103 6.19 -4.71 10.96
N ASP A 104 7.46 -5.01 10.71
CA ASP A 104 8.57 -4.46 11.49
C ASP A 104 9.03 -3.17 10.80
N PHE A 105 8.80 -2.04 11.45
CA PHE A 105 9.20 -0.74 10.93
C PHE A 105 10.39 -0.22 11.72
N TYR A 106 11.59 -0.49 11.20
CA TYR A 106 12.88 -0.13 11.83
C TYR A 106 13.02 -0.62 13.28
N GLY A 107 12.62 -1.85 13.56
CA GLY A 107 12.67 -2.45 14.88
C GLY A 107 11.43 -2.17 15.74
N MET A 108 10.45 -1.42 15.23
CA MET A 108 9.18 -1.18 15.89
C MET A 108 8.07 -2.04 15.26
N ALA A 109 7.39 -2.83 16.07
CA ALA A 109 6.21 -3.57 15.64
C ALA A 109 5.09 -2.57 15.32
N THR A 110 4.76 -2.43 14.04
CA THR A 110 3.79 -1.47 13.53
C THR A 110 2.63 -2.21 12.87
N VAL A 111 1.41 -1.74 13.08
CA VAL A 111 0.22 -2.26 12.38
C VAL A 111 -0.20 -1.23 11.34
N LEU A 112 -0.32 -1.69 10.10
CA LEU A 112 -0.90 -0.92 9.01
C LEU A 112 -2.35 -1.35 8.81
N MET A 113 -3.22 -0.40 8.56
CA MET A 113 -4.63 -0.64 8.24
C MET A 113 -5.18 0.54 7.43
N HIS A 114 -6.18 0.26 6.59
CA HIS A 114 -6.92 1.33 5.91
C HIS A 114 -7.78 2.13 6.90
N GLY A 115 -8.44 1.43 7.83
CA GLY A 115 -9.16 2.08 8.94
C GLY A 115 -10.68 1.99 8.87
N ASP A 116 -11.27 1.50 7.81
CA ASP A 116 -12.73 1.31 7.68
C ASP A 116 -13.33 0.48 8.80
N SER A 117 -12.63 -0.56 9.22
CA SER A 117 -13.02 -1.43 10.32
C SER A 117 -13.08 -0.72 11.68
N LEU A 118 -12.39 0.41 11.84
CA LEU A 118 -12.44 1.22 13.06
C LEU A 118 -13.77 1.94 13.21
N CYS A 119 -14.45 2.27 12.12
CA CYS A 119 -15.74 2.97 12.12
C CYS A 119 -16.91 2.06 12.52
N ASN A 120 -16.75 0.74 12.44
CA ASN A 120 -17.82 -0.24 12.71
C ASN A 120 -17.96 -0.63 14.19
N GLY A 121 -17.42 0.13 15.12
CA GLY A 121 -17.58 -0.07 16.57
C GLY A 121 -16.87 -1.31 17.15
N ILE A 122 -16.25 -2.15 16.33
CA ILE A 122 -15.58 -3.38 16.77
C ILE A 122 -14.26 -3.08 17.49
N PHE A 123 -13.63 -1.94 17.19
CA PHE A 123 -12.36 -1.53 17.80
C PHE A 123 -12.48 -0.45 18.88
N SER A 124 -13.69 0.02 19.23
CA SER A 124 -13.88 1.02 20.27
C SER A 124 -13.43 0.57 21.68
N ALA A 125 -13.10 -0.70 21.86
CA ALA A 125 -12.61 -1.27 23.11
C ALA A 125 -11.11 -1.60 23.14
N CYS A 126 -10.39 -1.48 22.04
CA CYS A 126 -8.93 -1.67 22.04
C CYS A 126 -8.22 -0.40 22.51
N ARG A 127 -8.26 -0.14 23.83
CA ARG A 127 -7.21 0.65 24.46
C ARG A 127 -5.89 -0.06 24.17
N TRP A 128 -5.03 0.62 23.46
CA TRP A 128 -3.64 0.21 23.22
C TRP A 128 -2.89 0.16 24.55
N HIS A 129 -3.09 -0.90 25.31
CA HIS A 129 -2.20 -1.26 26.39
C HIS A 129 -1.25 -2.35 25.86
N SER A 130 -0.02 -2.31 26.31
CA SER A 130 1.07 -3.26 26.05
C SER A 130 0.72 -4.74 26.33
N ALA A 131 -0.50 -5.05 26.69
CA ALA A 131 -1.06 -6.35 27.01
C ALA A 131 -2.00 -6.93 25.93
N CYS A 132 -2.25 -6.27 24.82
CA CYS A 132 -3.06 -6.84 23.73
C CYS A 132 -2.28 -8.00 23.10
N LYS A 133 -2.45 -9.20 23.65
CA LYS A 133 -2.04 -10.46 23.01
C LYS A 133 -2.97 -10.67 21.82
N TRP A 134 -2.49 -10.37 20.63
CA TRP A 134 -3.15 -10.74 19.40
C TRP A 134 -3.36 -12.27 19.37
N PRO A 135 -4.59 -12.78 19.13
CA PRO A 135 -4.83 -14.21 19.04
C PRO A 135 -4.24 -14.75 17.73
N GLY A 136 -3.12 -15.45 17.86
CA GLY A 136 -2.41 -16.09 16.76
C GLY A 136 -1.26 -15.24 16.22
N LYS A 137 -0.10 -15.86 16.09
CA LYS A 137 1.02 -15.26 15.31
C LYS A 137 0.58 -15.26 13.85
N PRO A 138 0.35 -14.11 13.19
CA PRO A 138 0.17 -14.13 11.74
C PRO A 138 1.49 -14.59 11.12
N SER A 139 1.42 -15.61 10.27
CA SER A 139 2.56 -16.16 9.54
C SER A 139 3.15 -15.16 8.52
N ASN A 140 2.61 -13.97 8.41
CA ASN A 140 2.90 -13.00 7.37
C ASN A 140 3.52 -11.73 7.98
N LEU A 141 4.74 -11.87 8.53
CA LEU A 141 5.55 -10.70 8.84
C LEU A 141 6.25 -10.27 7.54
N VAL A 142 5.84 -9.14 7.00
CA VAL A 142 6.57 -8.52 5.89
C VAL A 142 7.76 -7.79 6.50
N HIS A 143 8.96 -8.30 6.25
CA HIS A 143 10.19 -7.64 6.66
C HIS A 143 10.53 -6.52 5.69
N THR A 144 10.66 -5.30 6.18
CA THR A 144 11.36 -4.27 5.44
C THR A 144 12.85 -4.65 5.39
N PRO A 145 13.54 -4.49 4.25
CA PRO A 145 14.95 -4.84 4.16
C PRO A 145 15.78 -3.96 5.11
N ASN A 146 16.27 -4.60 6.18
CA ASN A 146 17.15 -3.97 7.14
C ASN A 146 18.53 -3.82 6.49
N ARG A 147 18.84 -2.69 5.88
CA ARG A 147 20.23 -2.36 5.54
C ARG A 147 20.97 -2.08 6.84
N ALA A 148 21.76 -3.07 7.25
CA ALA A 148 22.76 -2.88 8.29
C ALA A 148 23.51 -1.57 8.04
N ARG A 149 23.44 -0.65 9.00
CA ARG A 149 24.33 0.52 9.04
C ARG A 149 25.75 -0.01 9.23
N THR A 150 26.49 -0.12 8.15
CA THR A 150 27.95 -0.22 8.25
C THR A 150 28.43 1.14 8.77
N ARG A 151 28.74 1.19 10.05
CA ARG A 151 29.54 2.29 10.61
C ARG A 151 30.95 2.11 10.06
N ALA A 152 31.41 3.04 9.25
CA ALA A 152 32.81 3.31 9.05
C ALA A 152 33.29 4.27 10.17
#